data_6814ea28ef382b152f831e391ff16b5f
#
_entry.id   6814ea28ef382b152f831e391ff16b5f
#
_cell.length_a   1.000
_cell.length_b   1.000
_cell.length_c   1.000
_cell.angle_alpha   90.00
_cell.angle_beta   90.00
_cell.angle_gamma   90.00
#
_symmetry.space_group_name_H-M   'P 1'
#
loop_
_entity.id
_entity.type
_entity.pdbx_description
1 polymer ?
#
loop_
_entity_poly.entity_id
_entity_poly.type
_entity_poly.pdbx_seq_one_letter_code
_entity_poly.pdbx_strand_id
1 'polypeptide(L)'
;MKHIPSSRELGYTIIRIALGIVLVVSGYNKLSYALTQNTEHLIQIGSTMGLFGFSSGYLWWGYLAAFTEFFGGIAYILEFLVRLVSLPLICLFIVAIKFHIQKGDPFSVWGFAFICLSICIGVLIAGKGDDKKLEEMK
;
A
#
# COMPACT_ATOMS: atom_id res chain seq x y z
N MET A 1 -33.51 -9.68 5.85
CA MET A 1 -32.71 -9.94 7.06
C MET A 1 -31.40 -9.16 6.97
N LYS A 2 -31.09 -8.38 7.97
CA LYS A 2 -29.76 -7.73 8.05
C LYS A 2 -28.73 -8.81 8.34
N HIS A 3 -27.77 -8.98 7.44
CA HIS A 3 -26.64 -9.87 7.66
C HIS A 3 -25.80 -9.30 8.81
N ILE A 4 -25.79 -10.00 9.94
CA ILE A 4 -24.88 -9.66 11.05
C ILE A 4 -23.50 -10.23 10.69
N PRO A 5 -22.46 -9.39 10.53
CA PRO A 5 -21.14 -9.88 10.17
C PRO A 5 -20.59 -10.79 11.26
N SER A 6 -19.93 -11.86 10.87
CA SER A 6 -19.22 -12.73 11.80
C SER A 6 -18.03 -11.99 12.46
N SER A 7 -17.57 -12.46 13.62
CA SER A 7 -16.41 -11.87 14.30
C SER A 7 -15.17 -11.84 13.41
N ARG A 8 -15.03 -12.82 12.50
CA ARG A 8 -13.91 -12.86 11.52
C ARG A 8 -14.05 -11.77 10.46
N GLU A 9 -15.25 -11.56 9.95
CA GLU A 9 -15.53 -10.49 8.97
C GLU A 9 -15.33 -9.11 9.58
N LEU A 10 -15.75 -8.93 10.83
CA LEU A 10 -15.54 -7.68 11.54
C LEU A 10 -14.05 -7.40 11.77
N GLY A 11 -13.28 -8.39 12.23
CA GLY A 11 -11.83 -8.27 12.41
C GLY A 11 -11.10 -7.95 11.11
N TYR A 12 -11.44 -8.63 10.02
CA TYR A 12 -10.90 -8.34 8.68
C TYR A 12 -11.21 -6.90 8.26
N THR A 13 -12.44 -6.45 8.42
CA THR A 13 -12.88 -5.09 8.06
C THR A 13 -12.11 -4.02 8.84
N ILE A 14 -11.94 -4.21 10.16
CA ILE A 14 -11.20 -3.27 11.01
C ILE A 14 -9.75 -3.14 10.55
N ILE A 15 -9.04 -4.26 10.36
CA ILE A 15 -7.64 -4.26 9.92
C ILE A 15 -7.49 -3.62 8.55
N ARG A 16 -8.38 -3.94 7.62
CA ARG A 16 -8.39 -3.39 6.26
C ARG A 16 -8.60 -1.88 6.25
N ILE A 17 -9.59 -1.38 6.98
CA ILE A 17 -9.87 0.05 7.06
C ILE A 17 -8.73 0.80 7.75
N ALA A 18 -8.19 0.26 8.84
CA ALA A 18 -7.07 0.86 9.55
C ALA A 18 -5.85 1.03 8.64
N LEU A 19 -5.46 -0.01 7.92
CA LEU A 19 -4.38 0.08 6.94
C LEU A 19 -4.72 1.06 5.81
N GLY A 20 -5.95 1.05 5.32
CA GLY A 20 -6.42 1.97 4.28
C GLY A 20 -6.26 3.43 4.68
N ILE A 21 -6.63 3.79 5.91
CA ILE A 21 -6.44 5.15 6.44
C ILE A 21 -4.95 5.53 6.49
N VAL A 22 -4.11 4.65 6.99
CA VAL A 22 -2.66 4.88 7.05
C VAL A 22 -2.08 5.10 5.66
N LEU A 23 -2.47 4.30 4.67
CA LEU A 23 -2.02 4.42 3.29
C LEU A 23 -2.49 5.73 2.63
N VAL A 24 -3.74 6.14 2.84
CA VAL A 24 -4.26 7.41 2.32
C VAL A 24 -3.46 8.58 2.89
N VAL A 25 -3.23 8.61 4.19
CA VAL A 25 -2.46 9.68 4.84
C VAL A 25 -1.01 9.69 4.34
N SER A 26 -0.37 8.53 4.24
CA SER A 26 1.00 8.41 3.74
C SER A 26 1.12 8.86 2.29
N GLY A 27 0.25 8.39 1.41
CA GLY A 27 0.23 8.76 0.00
C GLY A 27 -0.10 10.25 -0.19
N TYR A 28 -1.06 10.79 0.55
CA TYR A 28 -1.42 12.20 0.52
C TYR A 28 -0.23 13.09 0.92
N ASN A 29 0.46 12.75 2.01
CA ASN A 29 1.62 13.51 2.44
C ASN A 29 2.71 13.55 1.36
N LYS A 30 3.01 12.42 0.72
CA LYS A 30 3.99 12.36 -0.38
C LYS A 30 3.58 13.22 -1.57
N LEU A 31 2.29 13.18 -1.94
CA LEU A 31 1.76 14.00 -3.04
C LEU A 31 1.72 15.49 -2.70
N SER A 32 1.40 15.85 -1.46
CA SER A 32 1.37 17.25 -1.02
C SER A 32 2.77 17.89 -1.04
N TYR A 33 3.81 17.14 -0.69
CA TYR A 33 5.20 17.62 -0.86
C TYR A 33 5.54 17.92 -2.32
N ALA A 34 5.06 17.09 -3.24
CA ALA A 34 5.27 17.33 -4.67
C ALA A 34 4.57 18.60 -5.17
N LEU A 35 3.37 18.90 -4.66
CA LEU A 35 2.61 20.10 -5.03
C LEU A 35 3.26 21.39 -4.54
N THR A 36 4.04 21.33 -3.46
CA THR A 36 4.80 22.47 -2.92
C THR A 36 6.16 22.68 -3.59
N GLN A 37 6.38 22.05 -4.75
CA GLN A 37 7.63 22.06 -5.55
C GLN A 37 8.83 21.37 -4.89
N ASN A 38 8.62 20.63 -3.81
CA ASN A 38 9.67 19.83 -3.18
C ASN A 38 9.60 18.39 -3.70
N THR A 39 10.04 18.17 -4.94
CA THR A 39 10.08 16.86 -5.58
C THR A 39 11.25 15.98 -5.11
N GLU A 40 12.21 16.54 -4.37
CA GLU A 40 13.37 15.79 -3.87
C GLU A 40 12.97 14.57 -3.05
N HIS A 41 11.94 14.69 -2.22
CA HIS A 41 11.43 13.57 -1.43
C HIS A 41 10.91 12.43 -2.32
N LEU A 42 10.19 12.74 -3.39
CA LEU A 42 9.72 11.73 -4.35
C LEU A 42 10.87 11.10 -5.13
N ILE A 43 11.87 11.89 -5.52
CA ILE A 43 13.08 11.39 -6.18
C ILE A 43 13.82 10.44 -5.24
N GLN A 44 13.92 10.76 -3.96
CA GLN A 44 14.53 9.89 -2.95
C GLN A 44 13.78 8.56 -2.81
N ILE A 45 12.45 8.60 -2.74
CA ILE A 45 11.62 7.39 -2.72
C ILE A 45 11.84 6.57 -4.00
N GLY A 46 11.78 7.20 -5.16
CA GLY A 46 11.94 6.53 -6.44
C GLY A 46 13.36 5.98 -6.66
N SER A 47 14.39 6.59 -6.05
CA SER A 47 15.77 6.12 -6.14
C SER A 47 15.98 4.73 -5.54
N THR A 48 15.06 4.26 -4.70
CA THR A 48 15.04 2.88 -4.19
C THR A 48 14.98 1.85 -5.32
N MET A 49 14.43 2.22 -6.48
CA MET A 49 14.38 1.36 -7.66
C MET A 49 15.76 1.14 -8.29
N GLY A 50 16.76 1.94 -7.93
CA GLY A 50 18.15 1.68 -8.26
C GLY A 50 18.66 0.34 -7.74
N LEU A 51 18.11 -0.17 -6.64
CA LEU A 51 18.41 -1.49 -6.07
C LEU A 51 17.99 -2.66 -7.00
N PHE A 52 17.15 -2.39 -7.96
CA PHE A 52 16.64 -3.35 -8.94
C PHE A 52 17.19 -3.08 -10.36
N GLY A 53 18.21 -2.20 -10.48
CA GLY A 53 18.89 -1.93 -11.74
C GLY A 53 18.29 -0.78 -12.57
N PHE A 54 17.30 -0.04 -12.04
CA PHE A 54 16.78 1.15 -12.71
C PHE A 54 17.68 2.35 -12.45
N SER A 55 18.26 2.93 -13.51
CA SER A 55 19.23 4.03 -13.42
C SER A 55 18.64 5.42 -13.67
N SER A 56 17.34 5.52 -13.97
CA SER A 56 16.68 6.78 -14.33
C SER A 56 15.18 6.76 -13.99
N GLY A 57 14.53 7.91 -14.13
CA GLY A 57 13.09 8.03 -13.93
C GLY A 57 12.64 7.99 -12.45
N TYR A 58 13.52 8.31 -11.52
CA TYR A 58 13.23 8.21 -10.08
C TYR A 58 12.05 9.06 -9.64
N LEU A 59 11.84 10.22 -10.24
CA LEU A 59 10.68 11.04 -9.93
C LEU A 59 9.37 10.31 -10.27
N TRP A 60 9.31 9.65 -11.41
CA TRP A 60 8.13 8.88 -11.82
C TRP A 60 7.88 7.66 -10.93
N TRP A 61 8.94 6.98 -10.51
CA TRP A 61 8.85 5.90 -9.53
C TRP A 61 8.33 6.40 -8.17
N GLY A 62 8.75 7.60 -7.75
CA GLY A 62 8.25 8.26 -6.55
C GLY A 62 6.76 8.58 -6.65
N TYR A 63 6.31 9.15 -7.76
CA TYR A 63 4.89 9.38 -8.02
C TYR A 63 4.09 8.07 -8.04
N LEU A 64 4.60 7.06 -8.71
CA LEU A 64 3.94 5.74 -8.75
C LEU A 64 3.74 5.17 -7.34
N ALA A 65 4.76 5.25 -6.49
CA ALA A 65 4.67 4.82 -5.10
C ALA A 65 3.60 5.62 -4.33
N ALA A 66 3.61 6.95 -4.43
CA ALA A 66 2.67 7.81 -3.74
C ALA A 66 1.22 7.59 -4.21
N PHE A 67 0.98 7.46 -5.51
CA PHE A 67 -0.35 7.13 -6.05
C PHE A 67 -0.82 5.73 -5.67
N THR A 68 0.08 4.75 -5.68
CA THR A 68 -0.25 3.38 -5.25
C THR A 68 -0.72 3.35 -3.80
N GLU A 69 -0.04 4.06 -2.90
CA GLU A 69 -0.47 4.17 -1.51
C GLU A 69 -1.80 4.92 -1.38
N PHE A 70 -1.92 6.08 -2.01
CA PHE A 70 -3.11 6.91 -1.87
C PHE A 70 -4.37 6.20 -2.40
N PHE A 71 -4.35 5.77 -3.64
CA PHE A 71 -5.50 5.09 -4.25
C PHE A 71 -5.69 3.68 -3.72
N GLY A 72 -4.61 2.99 -3.37
CA GLY A 72 -4.66 1.70 -2.70
C GLY A 72 -5.33 1.79 -1.33
N GLY A 73 -5.03 2.83 -0.56
CA GLY A 73 -5.70 3.10 0.71
C GLY A 73 -7.20 3.36 0.55
N ILE A 74 -7.60 4.16 -0.44
CA ILE A 74 -9.02 4.40 -0.76
C ILE A 74 -9.71 3.08 -1.14
N ALA A 75 -9.09 2.28 -1.99
CA ALA A 75 -9.62 0.98 -2.39
C ALA A 75 -9.82 0.04 -1.18
N TYR A 76 -8.90 0.07 -0.23
CA TYR A 76 -8.99 -0.70 1.01
C TYR A 76 -10.16 -0.23 1.88
N ILE A 77 -10.35 1.08 2.04
CA ILE A 77 -11.47 1.63 2.82
C ILE A 77 -12.81 1.25 2.19
N LEU A 78 -12.93 1.41 0.87
CA LEU A 78 -14.17 1.17 0.12
C LEU A 78 -14.43 -0.31 -0.21
N GLU A 79 -13.50 -1.20 0.11
CA GLU A 79 -13.55 -2.64 -0.26
C GLU A 79 -13.69 -2.84 -1.79
N PHE A 80 -12.94 -2.06 -2.55
CA PHE A 80 -12.98 -2.09 -4.00
C PHE A 80 -11.69 -2.69 -4.56
N LEU A 81 -11.79 -3.78 -5.34
CA LEU A 81 -10.66 -4.48 -5.99
C LEU A 81 -9.47 -4.76 -5.04
N VAL A 82 -9.76 -5.10 -3.79
CA VAL A 82 -8.77 -5.17 -2.70
C VAL A 82 -7.64 -6.14 -3.01
N ARG A 83 -7.94 -7.29 -3.63
CA ARG A 83 -6.94 -8.28 -4.04
C ARG A 83 -6.01 -7.72 -5.12
N LEU A 84 -6.57 -7.09 -6.16
CA LEU A 84 -5.79 -6.52 -7.26
C LEU A 84 -4.86 -5.42 -6.76
N VAL A 85 -5.37 -4.55 -5.89
CA VAL A 85 -4.62 -3.42 -5.32
C VAL A 85 -3.56 -3.88 -4.32
N SER A 86 -3.77 -5.01 -3.66
CA SER A 86 -2.77 -5.59 -2.76
C SER A 86 -1.46 -5.97 -3.46
N LEU A 87 -1.49 -6.36 -4.72
CA LEU A 87 -0.29 -6.75 -5.47
C LEU A 87 0.74 -5.61 -5.59
N PRO A 88 0.40 -4.43 -6.13
CA PRO A 88 1.35 -3.32 -6.18
C PRO A 88 1.76 -2.82 -4.79
N LEU A 89 0.88 -2.86 -3.79
CA LEU A 89 1.23 -2.51 -2.41
C LEU A 89 2.24 -3.48 -1.81
N ILE A 90 2.10 -4.78 -2.04
CA ILE A 90 3.07 -5.79 -1.61
C ILE A 90 4.43 -5.50 -2.24
N CYS A 91 4.49 -5.25 -3.55
CA CYS A 91 5.73 -4.88 -4.23
C CYS A 91 6.38 -3.64 -3.61
N LEU A 92 5.59 -2.61 -3.34
CA LEU A 92 6.04 -1.35 -2.76
C LEU A 92 6.68 -1.58 -1.36
N PHE A 93 6.04 -2.35 -0.50
CA PHE A 93 6.56 -2.61 0.83
C PHE A 93 7.78 -3.53 0.83
N ILE A 94 7.87 -4.49 -0.10
CA ILE A 94 9.09 -5.29 -0.31
C ILE A 94 10.26 -4.39 -0.69
N VAL A 95 10.07 -3.46 -1.61
CA VAL A 95 11.09 -2.48 -2.02
C VAL A 95 11.52 -1.63 -0.83
N ALA A 96 10.57 -1.12 -0.06
CA ALA A 96 10.85 -0.30 1.12
C ALA A 96 11.66 -1.06 2.17
N ILE A 97 11.28 -2.29 2.49
CA ILE A 97 12.01 -3.14 3.44
C ILE A 97 13.43 -3.41 2.96
N LYS A 98 13.60 -3.79 1.68
CA LYS A 98 14.94 -4.04 1.11
C LYS A 98 15.83 -2.82 1.20
N PHE A 99 15.29 -1.64 0.88
CA PHE A 99 16.02 -0.38 0.98
C PHE A 99 16.53 -0.12 2.41
N HIS A 100 15.66 -0.22 3.39
CA HIS A 100 16.04 0.03 4.78
C HIS A 100 17.05 -0.99 5.32
N ILE A 101 16.90 -2.27 4.97
CA ILE A 101 17.86 -3.31 5.36
C ILE A 101 19.23 -3.04 4.75
N GLN A 102 19.31 -2.68 3.47
CA GLN A 102 20.57 -2.38 2.81
C GLN A 102 21.25 -1.11 3.35
N LYS A 103 20.44 -0.15 3.80
CA LYS A 103 20.94 1.05 4.47
C LYS A 103 21.48 0.79 5.88
N GLY A 104 21.18 -0.39 6.45
CA GLY A 104 21.54 -0.74 7.82
C GLY A 104 20.60 -0.15 8.88
N ASP A 105 19.41 0.29 8.50
CA ASP A 105 18.43 0.82 9.43
C ASP A 105 17.94 -0.28 10.39
N PRO A 106 17.69 0.06 11.67
CA PRO A 106 17.19 -0.89 12.65
C PRO A 106 15.75 -1.31 12.37
N PHE A 107 15.32 -2.45 12.92
CA PHE A 107 13.95 -2.96 12.77
C PHE A 107 12.86 -1.93 13.15
N SER A 108 13.13 -1.06 14.11
CA SER A 108 12.20 0.03 14.50
C SER A 108 11.82 0.96 13.33
N VAL A 109 12.67 1.06 12.30
CA VAL A 109 12.42 1.90 11.11
C VAL A 109 11.61 1.14 10.07
N TRP A 110 12.01 -0.08 9.71
CA TRP A 110 11.35 -0.84 8.65
C TRP A 110 10.24 -1.79 9.13
N GLY A 111 10.10 -1.97 10.45
CA GLY A 111 9.06 -2.83 11.03
C GLY A 111 7.64 -2.38 10.67
N PHE A 112 7.43 -1.08 10.51
CA PHE A 112 6.14 -0.55 10.01
C PHE A 112 5.83 -1.06 8.59
N ALA A 113 6.79 -0.99 7.68
CA ALA A 113 6.62 -1.52 6.32
C ALA A 113 6.39 -3.05 6.33
N PHE A 114 7.03 -3.76 7.25
CA PHE A 114 6.82 -5.20 7.45
C PHE A 114 5.39 -5.53 7.92
N ILE A 115 4.83 -4.75 8.85
CA ILE A 115 3.44 -4.90 9.29
C ILE A 115 2.48 -4.64 8.12
N CYS A 116 2.69 -3.55 7.38
CA CYS A 116 1.88 -3.21 6.21
C CYS A 116 1.93 -4.33 5.15
N LEU A 117 3.12 -4.86 4.87
CA LEU A 117 3.30 -5.99 3.95
C LEU A 117 2.50 -7.22 4.42
N SER A 118 2.60 -7.57 5.69
CA SER A 118 1.92 -8.73 6.27
C SER A 118 0.40 -8.60 6.16
N ILE A 119 -0.14 -7.40 6.43
CA ILE A 119 -1.58 -7.13 6.28
C ILE A 119 -1.99 -7.21 4.81
N CYS A 120 -1.21 -6.66 3.88
CA CYS A 120 -1.51 -6.73 2.44
C CYS A 120 -1.54 -8.19 1.94
N ILE A 121 -0.62 -9.03 2.38
CA ILE A 121 -0.63 -10.47 2.07
C ILE A 121 -1.87 -11.13 2.67
N GLY A 122 -2.19 -10.85 3.92
CA GLY A 122 -3.40 -11.36 4.58
C GLY A 122 -4.68 -10.97 3.85
N VAL A 123 -4.77 -9.72 3.42
CA VAL A 123 -5.91 -9.20 2.64
C VAL A 123 -5.98 -9.83 1.26
N LEU A 124 -4.84 -10.05 0.59
CA LEU A 124 -4.78 -10.74 -0.70
C LEU A 124 -5.36 -12.17 -0.61
N ILE A 125 -5.04 -12.88 0.48
CA ILE A 125 -5.51 -14.25 0.71
C ILE A 125 -6.99 -14.26 1.13
N ALA A 126 -7.37 -13.39 2.07
CA ALA A 126 -8.70 -13.38 2.69
C ALA A 126 -9.76 -12.62 1.89
N GLY A 127 -9.37 -11.80 0.90
CA GLY A 127 -10.24 -10.85 0.20
C GLY A 127 -11.50 -11.50 -0.39
N LYS A 128 -12.62 -11.36 0.32
CA LYS A 128 -13.92 -11.91 -0.08
C LYS A 128 -14.76 -10.95 -0.94
N GLY A 129 -14.39 -9.65 -0.96
CA GLY A 129 -15.21 -8.63 -1.60
C GLY A 129 -15.28 -8.72 -3.12
N ASP A 130 -14.20 -9.21 -3.74
CA ASP A 130 -14.10 -9.24 -5.21
C ASP A 130 -14.90 -10.40 -5.82
N ASP A 131 -14.99 -11.53 -5.11
CA ASP A 131 -15.69 -12.71 -5.61
C ASP A 131 -17.21 -12.45 -5.76
N LYS A 132 -17.82 -11.73 -4.81
CA LYS A 132 -19.24 -11.35 -4.89
C LYS A 132 -19.52 -10.37 -6.02
N LYS A 133 -18.65 -9.36 -6.20
CA LYS A 133 -18.81 -8.38 -7.28
C LYS A 133 -18.63 -8.99 -8.66
N LEU A 134 -17.71 -9.96 -8.80
CA LEU A 134 -17.53 -10.70 -10.05
C LEU A 134 -18.70 -11.62 -10.36
N GLU A 135 -19.35 -12.20 -9.36
CA GLU A 135 -20.57 -13.00 -9.54
C GLU A 135 -21.78 -12.15 -9.92
N GLU A 136 -21.91 -10.94 -9.35
CA GLU A 136 -23.00 -10.00 -9.69
C GLU A 136 -22.85 -9.40 -11.10
N MET A 137 -21.63 -9.40 -11.68
CA MET A 137 -21.34 -8.91 -13.02
C MET A 137 -21.51 -9.98 -14.12
N LYS A 138 -21.74 -11.24 -13.76
CA LYS A 138 -22.03 -12.34 -14.69
C LYS A 138 -23.52 -12.48 -15.00
#